data_bde16e36b9bf2a446b1a1f4278114bd0
#
_entry.id   bde16e36b9bf2a446b1a1f4278114bd0
#
_cell.length_a   1.000
_cell.length_b   1.000
_cell.length_c   1.000
_cell.angle_alpha   90.00
_cell.angle_beta   90.00
_cell.angle_gamma   90.00
#
_symmetry.space_group_name_H-M   'P 1'
#
loop_
_entity.id
_entity.type
_entity.pdbx_description
1 polymer ?
#
loop_
_entity_poly.entity_id
_entity_poly.type
_entity_poly.pdbx_seq_one_letter_code
_entity_poly.pdbx_strand_id
1 'polypeptide(L)'
;ISARRVEKLEALAEEIKNDGGECTVVPIDMVDRESIRAAVQSVESELGTIDTLINNAGVPDAQWAIKQSDELIDNVIGTNLTGPYLLSIEVAKRLIEKNMPGRMVNIASIAAYNTTPQSAASLYSITKRAIVRMSEALAVEWSAKNINVNAIAPGAFSSEMMDGMIERVGDISQAFPRKRIGLPEQMDSTLLFLVSPSSECVTGTCIKIDDGQGSR
;
A
#
# COMPACT_ATOMS: atom_id res chain seq x y z
N ILE A 1 0.94 8.96 10.80
CA ILE A 1 1.71 8.52 9.61
C ILE A 1 2.94 7.73 10.02
N SER A 2 3.29 6.68 9.24
CA SER A 2 4.36 5.74 9.64
C SER A 2 5.23 5.35 8.45
N ALA A 3 6.54 5.38 8.65
CA ALA A 3 7.57 4.87 7.74
C ALA A 3 8.91 4.73 8.49
N ARG A 4 9.96 4.30 7.77
CA ARG A 4 11.31 4.21 8.35
C ARG A 4 12.04 5.56 8.41
N ARG A 5 11.74 6.49 7.50
CA ARG A 5 12.44 7.79 7.37
C ARG A 5 11.69 8.85 8.17
N VAL A 6 12.07 8.99 9.45
CA VAL A 6 11.40 9.88 10.41
C VAL A 6 11.41 11.34 9.95
N GLU A 7 12.51 11.83 9.40
CA GLU A 7 12.65 13.22 8.96
C GLU A 7 11.64 13.60 7.88
N LYS A 8 11.32 12.65 6.97
CA LYS A 8 10.28 12.86 5.94
C LYS A 8 8.87 12.83 6.52
N LEU A 9 8.65 12.02 7.54
CA LEU A 9 7.38 11.97 8.26
C LEU A 9 7.14 13.27 9.05
N GLU A 10 8.16 13.79 9.71
CA GLU A 10 8.08 15.05 10.45
C GLU A 10 7.71 16.22 9.52
N ALA A 11 8.37 16.33 8.35
CA ALA A 11 8.02 17.34 7.37
C ALA A 11 6.56 17.25 6.92
N LEU A 12 6.08 16.04 6.59
CA LEU A 12 4.67 15.81 6.19
C LEU A 12 3.71 16.06 7.35
N ALA A 13 4.09 15.72 8.59
CA ALA A 13 3.26 15.98 9.77
C ALA A 13 3.06 17.49 10.01
N GLU A 14 4.09 18.30 9.76
CA GLU A 14 3.97 19.77 9.83
C GLU A 14 3.03 20.31 8.75
N GLU A 15 3.09 19.80 7.53
CA GLU A 15 2.13 20.17 6.46
C GLU A 15 0.69 19.84 6.88
N ILE A 16 0.43 18.61 7.38
CA ILE A 16 -0.91 18.18 7.82
C ILE A 16 -1.43 19.08 8.96
N LYS A 17 -0.56 19.42 9.93
CA LYS A 17 -0.94 20.30 11.05
C LYS A 17 -1.22 21.73 10.59
N ASN A 18 -0.43 22.24 9.64
CA ASN A 18 -0.65 23.59 9.06
C ASN A 18 -1.97 23.66 8.32
N ASP A 19 -2.43 22.56 7.72
CA ASP A 19 -3.75 22.44 7.09
C ASP A 19 -4.89 22.19 8.09
N GLY A 20 -4.59 22.16 9.40
CA GLY A 20 -5.57 22.02 10.48
C GLY A 20 -5.89 20.58 10.86
N GLY A 21 -5.14 19.60 10.35
CA GLY A 21 -5.26 18.18 10.72
C GLY A 21 -4.47 17.84 11.99
N GLU A 22 -4.88 16.77 12.68
CA GLU A 22 -4.07 16.13 13.72
C GLU A 22 -3.18 15.06 13.11
N CYS A 23 -1.91 15.01 13.50
CA CYS A 23 -0.97 14.03 12.98
C CYS A 23 0.09 13.66 14.04
N THR A 24 0.33 12.36 14.18
CA THR A 24 1.47 11.82 14.92
C THR A 24 2.41 11.06 13.98
N VAL A 25 3.70 11.08 14.32
CA VAL A 25 4.76 10.36 13.58
C VAL A 25 5.18 9.15 14.39
N VAL A 26 4.98 7.96 13.82
CA VAL A 26 5.37 6.70 14.45
C VAL A 26 6.28 5.92 13.51
N PRO A 27 7.55 5.70 13.86
CA PRO A 27 8.45 4.87 13.07
C PRO A 27 7.93 3.45 12.94
N ILE A 28 8.04 2.87 11.74
CA ILE A 28 7.68 1.47 11.48
C ILE A 28 8.66 0.84 10.50
N ASP A 29 9.10 -0.39 10.81
CA ASP A 29 9.77 -1.26 9.85
C ASP A 29 8.86 -2.45 9.52
N MET A 30 8.45 -2.55 8.26
CA MET A 30 7.51 -3.58 7.80
C MET A 30 8.08 -5.00 7.80
N VAL A 31 9.39 -5.17 7.91
CA VAL A 31 10.02 -6.50 8.04
C VAL A 31 10.17 -6.93 9.50
N ASP A 32 10.04 -5.99 10.45
CA ASP A 32 10.11 -6.27 11.87
C ASP A 32 8.72 -6.36 12.51
N ARG A 33 8.37 -7.54 12.97
CA ARG A 33 7.06 -7.84 13.59
C ARG A 33 6.82 -7.05 14.89
N GLU A 34 7.87 -6.86 15.69
CA GLU A 34 7.75 -6.10 16.95
C GLU A 34 7.59 -4.61 16.65
N SER A 35 8.30 -4.09 15.66
CA SER A 35 8.11 -2.71 15.17
C SER A 35 6.66 -2.46 14.73
N ILE A 36 6.06 -3.40 14.00
CA ILE A 36 4.65 -3.29 13.58
C ILE A 36 3.70 -3.21 14.78
N ARG A 37 3.87 -4.10 15.78
CA ARG A 37 3.01 -4.10 16.98
C ARG A 37 3.18 -2.84 17.81
N ALA A 38 4.43 -2.43 18.03
CA ALA A 38 4.75 -1.22 18.76
C ALA A 38 4.17 0.02 18.08
N ALA A 39 4.25 0.12 16.76
CA ALA A 39 3.68 1.22 16.00
C ALA A 39 2.15 1.32 16.18
N VAL A 40 1.43 0.21 16.08
CA VAL A 40 -0.03 0.21 16.30
C VAL A 40 -0.36 0.63 17.74
N GLN A 41 0.36 0.12 18.73
CA GLN A 41 0.16 0.49 20.13
C GLN A 41 0.43 1.99 20.37
N SER A 42 1.50 2.54 19.78
CA SER A 42 1.83 3.96 19.90
C SER A 42 0.73 4.84 19.32
N VAL A 43 0.26 4.54 18.09
CA VAL A 43 -0.84 5.29 17.47
C VAL A 43 -2.10 5.25 18.34
N GLU A 44 -2.46 4.08 18.87
CA GLU A 44 -3.65 3.95 19.70
C GLU A 44 -3.56 4.72 21.03
N SER A 45 -2.35 4.82 21.59
CA SER A 45 -2.14 5.58 22.83
C SER A 45 -2.25 7.10 22.64
N GLU A 46 -1.97 7.59 21.45
CA GLU A 46 -1.97 9.02 21.12
C GLU A 46 -3.27 9.48 20.46
N LEU A 47 -3.79 8.74 19.51
CA LEU A 47 -4.92 9.13 18.67
C LEU A 47 -6.15 8.22 18.79
N GLY A 48 -6.05 7.15 19.57
CA GLY A 48 -7.15 6.19 19.71
C GLY A 48 -7.12 5.07 18.66
N THR A 49 -8.21 4.32 18.59
CA THR A 49 -8.31 3.13 17.74
C THR A 49 -8.22 3.47 16.26
N ILE A 50 -7.36 2.77 15.54
CA ILE A 50 -7.24 2.90 14.09
C ILE A 50 -8.48 2.29 13.42
N ASP A 51 -9.34 3.10 12.86
CA ASP A 51 -10.52 2.65 12.11
C ASP A 51 -10.28 2.57 10.59
N THR A 52 -9.26 3.26 10.11
CA THR A 52 -8.89 3.29 8.69
C THR A 52 -7.41 3.03 8.54
N LEU A 53 -7.05 2.00 7.76
CA LEU A 53 -5.67 1.59 7.51
C LEU A 53 -5.34 1.67 6.01
N ILE A 54 -4.26 2.37 5.66
CA ILE A 54 -3.71 2.40 4.31
C ILE A 54 -2.35 1.70 4.30
N ASN A 55 -2.29 0.49 3.75
CA ASN A 55 -1.04 -0.24 3.53
C ASN A 55 -0.39 0.24 2.22
N ASN A 56 0.43 1.28 2.32
CA ASN A 56 1.09 1.89 1.17
C ASN A 56 2.56 1.47 1.02
N ALA A 57 3.23 1.06 2.08
CA ALA A 57 4.65 0.70 2.03
C ALA A 57 4.95 -0.35 0.96
N GLY A 58 6.03 -0.15 0.21
CA GLY A 58 6.45 -1.09 -0.81
C GLY A 58 7.85 -0.78 -1.34
N VAL A 59 8.56 -1.82 -1.75
CA VAL A 59 9.90 -1.75 -2.35
C VAL A 59 9.94 -2.56 -3.64
N PRO A 60 10.71 -2.14 -4.67
CA PRO A 60 10.93 -2.91 -5.87
C PRO A 60 11.95 -4.02 -5.63
N ASP A 61 11.92 -5.08 -6.43
CA ASP A 61 13.02 -6.04 -6.50
C ASP A 61 14.13 -5.59 -7.49
N ALA A 62 13.74 -4.96 -8.59
CA ALA A 62 14.63 -4.34 -9.60
C ALA A 62 15.80 -5.22 -10.04
N GLN A 63 15.64 -6.55 -9.98
CA GLN A 63 16.66 -7.53 -10.30
C GLN A 63 16.03 -8.77 -10.94
N TRP A 64 16.75 -9.41 -11.88
CA TRP A 64 16.34 -10.69 -12.46
C TRP A 64 16.28 -11.77 -11.38
N ALA A 65 15.25 -12.62 -11.40
CA ALA A 65 15.01 -13.63 -10.37
C ALA A 65 16.25 -14.50 -10.06
N ILE A 66 16.99 -14.91 -11.09
CA ILE A 66 18.22 -15.73 -10.93
C ILE A 66 19.42 -14.98 -10.31
N LYS A 67 19.28 -13.68 -10.06
CA LYS A 67 20.32 -12.82 -9.49
C LYS A 67 19.90 -12.18 -8.16
N GLN A 68 18.70 -12.50 -7.68
CA GLN A 68 18.21 -12.00 -6.40
C GLN A 68 18.94 -12.68 -5.24
N SER A 69 19.38 -11.92 -4.26
CA SER A 69 19.92 -12.46 -3.02
C SER A 69 18.79 -12.80 -2.04
N ASP A 70 19.09 -13.64 -1.07
CA ASP A 70 18.12 -14.00 -0.02
C ASP A 70 17.64 -12.76 0.75
N GLU A 71 18.55 -11.80 1.04
CA GLU A 71 18.23 -10.56 1.74
C GLU A 71 17.27 -9.69 0.92
N LEU A 72 17.45 -9.63 -0.41
CA LEU A 72 16.52 -8.90 -1.29
C LEU A 72 15.15 -9.58 -1.30
N ILE A 73 15.11 -10.90 -1.40
CA ILE A 73 13.88 -11.69 -1.39
C ILE A 73 13.13 -11.46 -0.08
N ASP A 74 13.80 -11.60 1.06
CA ASP A 74 13.22 -11.42 2.39
C ASP A 74 12.70 -9.99 2.59
N ASN A 75 13.48 -8.98 2.16
CA ASN A 75 13.06 -7.58 2.26
C ASN A 75 11.83 -7.29 1.40
N VAL A 76 11.77 -7.79 0.17
CA VAL A 76 10.63 -7.54 -0.73
C VAL A 76 9.39 -8.28 -0.23
N ILE A 77 9.48 -9.54 0.17
CA ILE A 77 8.35 -10.30 0.72
C ILE A 77 7.91 -9.68 2.05
N GLY A 78 8.87 -9.36 2.92
CA GLY A 78 8.61 -8.74 4.23
C GLY A 78 7.86 -7.43 4.09
N THR A 79 8.40 -6.50 3.31
CA THR A 79 7.83 -5.17 3.14
C THR A 79 6.51 -5.18 2.36
N ASN A 80 6.44 -5.93 1.26
CA ASN A 80 5.30 -5.82 0.33
C ASN A 80 4.13 -6.76 0.67
N LEU A 81 4.34 -7.80 1.47
CA LEU A 81 3.31 -8.80 1.74
C LEU A 81 3.16 -9.11 3.24
N THR A 82 4.22 -9.62 3.89
CA THR A 82 4.11 -10.09 5.27
C THR A 82 3.80 -8.96 6.23
N GLY A 83 4.45 -7.80 6.07
CA GLY A 83 4.22 -6.60 6.89
C GLY A 83 2.79 -6.09 6.79
N PRO A 84 2.28 -5.78 5.57
CA PRO A 84 0.88 -5.38 5.38
C PRO A 84 -0.13 -6.38 5.94
N TYR A 85 0.11 -7.67 5.78
CA TYR A 85 -0.75 -8.71 6.35
C TYR A 85 -0.77 -8.66 7.88
N LEU A 86 0.39 -8.59 8.52
CA LEU A 86 0.50 -8.49 9.98
C LEU A 86 -0.10 -7.19 10.53
N LEU A 87 0.16 -6.06 9.87
CA LEU A 87 -0.40 -4.77 10.28
C LEU A 87 -1.93 -4.78 10.18
N SER A 88 -2.49 -5.37 9.10
CA SER A 88 -3.94 -5.54 8.95
C SER A 88 -4.53 -6.40 10.07
N ILE A 89 -3.87 -7.50 10.46
CA ILE A 89 -4.30 -8.36 11.58
C ILE A 89 -4.28 -7.58 12.90
N GLU A 90 -3.20 -6.85 13.17
CA GLU A 90 -3.09 -6.11 14.43
C GLU A 90 -4.17 -5.02 14.57
N VAL A 91 -4.51 -4.33 13.48
CA VAL A 91 -5.62 -3.36 13.47
C VAL A 91 -6.98 -4.09 13.58
N ALA A 92 -7.21 -5.16 12.81
CA ALA A 92 -8.46 -5.90 12.84
C ALA A 92 -8.78 -6.49 14.22
N LYS A 93 -7.78 -7.04 14.94
CA LYS A 93 -7.97 -7.54 16.32
C LYS A 93 -8.61 -6.48 17.22
N ARG A 94 -8.08 -5.25 17.19
CA ARG A 94 -8.55 -4.14 18.01
C ARG A 94 -9.96 -3.69 17.64
N LEU A 95 -10.24 -3.61 16.33
CA LEU A 95 -11.58 -3.29 15.85
C LEU A 95 -12.60 -4.34 16.28
N ILE A 96 -12.27 -5.63 16.15
CA ILE A 96 -13.13 -6.74 16.54
C ILE A 96 -13.36 -6.74 18.06
N GLU A 97 -12.31 -6.58 18.86
CA GLU A 97 -12.41 -6.52 20.33
C GLU A 97 -13.31 -5.36 20.81
N LYS A 98 -13.24 -4.23 20.10
CA LYS A 98 -14.03 -3.04 20.42
C LYS A 98 -15.39 -2.99 19.71
N ASN A 99 -15.70 -4.00 18.89
CA ASN A 99 -16.91 -4.04 18.04
C ASN A 99 -17.07 -2.77 17.18
N MET A 100 -15.98 -2.30 16.59
CA MET A 100 -15.92 -1.11 15.75
C MET A 100 -15.82 -1.50 14.26
N PRO A 101 -16.48 -0.78 13.36
CA PRO A 101 -16.29 -0.95 11.92
C PRO A 101 -14.89 -0.46 11.51
N GLY A 102 -14.37 -0.99 10.40
CA GLY A 102 -13.08 -0.57 9.88
C GLY A 102 -13.00 -0.58 8.36
N ARG A 103 -11.99 0.12 7.83
CA ARG A 103 -11.69 0.19 6.40
C ARG A 103 -10.21 0.04 6.17
N MET A 104 -9.85 -0.88 5.29
CA MET A 104 -8.46 -1.12 4.94
C MET A 104 -8.29 -1.00 3.42
N VAL A 105 -7.30 -0.24 2.99
CA VAL A 105 -6.93 -0.11 1.58
C VAL A 105 -5.47 -0.53 1.41
N ASN A 106 -5.26 -1.54 0.59
CA ASN A 106 -3.94 -2.07 0.29
C ASN A 106 -3.47 -1.56 -1.08
N ILE A 107 -2.27 -0.98 -1.15
CA ILE A 107 -1.71 -0.51 -2.42
C ILE A 107 -1.00 -1.66 -3.13
N ALA A 108 -1.70 -2.20 -4.13
CA ALA A 108 -1.18 -3.19 -5.07
C ALA A 108 -0.35 -2.52 -6.19
N SER A 109 -0.51 -2.94 -7.42
CA SER A 109 0.06 -2.36 -8.64
C SER A 109 -0.58 -3.01 -9.86
N ILE A 110 -0.57 -2.36 -11.03
CA ILE A 110 -0.88 -3.04 -12.30
C ILE A 110 0.11 -4.18 -12.61
N ALA A 111 1.32 -4.16 -12.03
CA ALA A 111 2.25 -5.28 -12.09
C ALA A 111 1.66 -6.59 -11.53
N ALA A 112 0.62 -6.53 -10.70
CA ALA A 112 -0.15 -7.70 -10.27
C ALA A 112 -0.87 -8.43 -11.43
N TYR A 113 -1.06 -7.77 -12.55
CA TYR A 113 -1.82 -8.26 -13.70
C TYR A 113 -0.99 -8.38 -14.97
N ASN A 114 0.07 -7.58 -15.07
CA ASN A 114 0.91 -7.49 -16.25
C ASN A 114 2.37 -7.78 -15.91
N THR A 115 3.02 -8.56 -16.76
CA THR A 115 4.47 -8.75 -16.76
C THR A 115 4.98 -8.57 -18.19
N THR A 116 6.16 -8.02 -18.33
CA THR A 116 6.82 -7.90 -19.64
C THR A 116 8.17 -8.59 -19.61
N PRO A 117 8.64 -9.15 -20.75
CA PRO A 117 9.95 -9.82 -20.80
C PRO A 117 11.13 -8.94 -20.41
N GLN A 118 10.97 -7.61 -20.50
CA GLN A 118 12.01 -6.62 -20.17
C GLN A 118 11.95 -6.19 -18.71
N SER A 119 10.94 -6.60 -17.95
CA SER A 119 10.77 -6.23 -16.56
C SER A 119 11.53 -7.17 -15.62
N ALA A 120 12.56 -6.67 -14.95
CA ALA A 120 13.22 -7.35 -13.86
C ALA A 120 12.47 -7.10 -12.54
N ALA A 121 11.20 -7.54 -12.46
CA ALA A 121 10.27 -7.25 -11.37
C ALA A 121 9.34 -8.44 -11.07
N SER A 122 9.84 -9.66 -11.20
CA SER A 122 9.01 -10.87 -11.02
C SER A 122 8.52 -11.02 -9.57
N LEU A 123 9.40 -10.85 -8.60
CA LEU A 123 9.05 -10.98 -7.17
C LEU A 123 8.11 -9.85 -6.74
N TYR A 124 8.39 -8.61 -7.18
CA TYR A 124 7.48 -7.48 -6.96
C TYR A 124 6.07 -7.78 -7.49
N SER A 125 5.97 -8.26 -8.73
CA SER A 125 4.71 -8.64 -9.37
C SER A 125 3.96 -9.70 -8.57
N ILE A 126 4.67 -10.73 -8.11
CA ILE A 126 4.12 -11.80 -7.27
C ILE A 126 3.57 -11.22 -5.97
N THR A 127 4.33 -10.38 -5.26
CA THR A 127 3.88 -9.78 -4.00
C THR A 127 2.67 -8.87 -4.21
N LYS A 128 2.63 -8.08 -5.29
CA LYS A 128 1.50 -7.20 -5.60
C LYS A 128 0.25 -7.99 -6.02
N ARG A 129 0.40 -9.16 -6.66
CA ARG A 129 -0.73 -10.07 -6.89
C ARG A 129 -1.22 -10.72 -5.60
N ALA A 130 -0.31 -11.08 -4.72
CA ALA A 130 -0.64 -11.58 -3.40
C ALA A 130 -1.42 -10.56 -2.55
N ILE A 131 -1.08 -9.26 -2.63
CA ILE A 131 -1.83 -8.17 -1.98
C ILE A 131 -3.28 -8.09 -2.49
N VAL A 132 -3.50 -8.24 -3.79
CA VAL A 132 -4.88 -8.30 -4.34
C VAL A 132 -5.64 -9.47 -3.72
N ARG A 133 -5.05 -10.68 -3.72
CA ARG A 133 -5.69 -11.87 -3.16
C ARG A 133 -5.89 -11.76 -1.65
N MET A 134 -4.94 -11.18 -0.93
CA MET A 134 -5.05 -10.88 0.49
C MET A 134 -6.28 -10.00 0.77
N SER A 135 -6.45 -8.95 -0.01
CA SER A 135 -7.60 -8.03 0.16
C SER A 135 -8.93 -8.75 -0.07
N GLU A 136 -9.04 -9.58 -1.09
CA GLU A 136 -10.23 -10.41 -1.36
C GLU A 136 -10.52 -11.39 -0.22
N ALA A 137 -9.50 -12.10 0.27
CA ALA A 137 -9.64 -13.10 1.31
C ALA A 137 -10.05 -12.49 2.66
N LEU A 138 -9.37 -11.41 3.09
CA LEU A 138 -9.65 -10.72 4.34
C LEU A 138 -11.01 -10.02 4.31
N ALA A 139 -11.44 -9.50 3.15
CA ALA A 139 -12.77 -8.93 2.97
C ALA A 139 -13.87 -9.94 3.30
N VAL A 140 -13.73 -11.18 2.82
CA VAL A 140 -14.70 -12.25 3.11
C VAL A 140 -14.63 -12.68 4.57
N GLU A 141 -13.41 -12.87 5.11
CA GLU A 141 -13.20 -13.33 6.48
C GLU A 141 -13.75 -12.34 7.52
N TRP A 142 -13.60 -11.03 7.26
CA TRP A 142 -13.95 -9.99 8.21
C TRP A 142 -15.27 -9.26 7.89
N SER A 143 -16.00 -9.66 6.86
CA SER A 143 -17.29 -9.03 6.49
C SER A 143 -18.30 -9.02 7.64
N ALA A 144 -18.44 -10.14 8.35
CA ALA A 144 -19.33 -10.23 9.52
C ALA A 144 -18.88 -9.38 10.73
N LYS A 145 -17.72 -8.73 10.64
CA LYS A 145 -17.17 -7.83 11.64
C LYS A 145 -17.23 -6.36 11.20
N ASN A 146 -17.91 -6.06 10.08
CA ASN A 146 -18.00 -4.73 9.49
C ASN A 146 -16.62 -4.12 9.17
N ILE A 147 -15.65 -4.94 8.76
CA ILE A 147 -14.33 -4.48 8.31
C ILE A 147 -14.25 -4.68 6.79
N ASN A 148 -14.20 -3.58 6.06
CA ASN A 148 -14.02 -3.59 4.62
C ASN A 148 -12.54 -3.60 4.26
N VAL A 149 -12.15 -4.49 3.36
CA VAL A 149 -10.77 -4.60 2.86
C VAL A 149 -10.77 -4.53 1.35
N ASN A 150 -10.12 -3.51 0.81
CA ASN A 150 -10.04 -3.27 -0.63
C ASN A 150 -8.59 -3.06 -1.07
N ALA A 151 -8.36 -3.03 -2.37
CA ALA A 151 -7.07 -2.70 -2.94
C ALA A 151 -7.20 -1.63 -4.03
N ILE A 152 -6.12 -0.90 -4.23
CA ILE A 152 -5.89 -0.04 -5.39
C ILE A 152 -4.69 -0.61 -6.14
N ALA A 153 -4.78 -0.71 -7.47
CA ALA A 153 -3.70 -1.12 -8.34
C ALA A 153 -3.27 0.05 -9.24
N PRO A 154 -2.33 0.88 -8.78
CA PRO A 154 -1.82 1.99 -9.58
C PRO A 154 -1.03 1.51 -10.79
N GLY A 155 -1.08 2.29 -11.88
CA GLY A 155 -0.13 2.25 -12.97
C GLY A 155 1.19 2.96 -12.64
N ALA A 156 1.79 3.55 -13.63
CA ALA A 156 2.97 4.40 -13.47
C ALA A 156 2.55 5.78 -12.93
N PHE A 157 2.95 6.06 -11.70
CA PHE A 157 2.75 7.34 -11.01
C PHE A 157 4.11 7.90 -10.58
N SER A 158 4.22 9.24 -10.55
CA SER A 158 5.42 9.93 -10.06
C SER A 158 5.72 9.52 -8.61
N SER A 159 6.93 9.09 -8.37
CA SER A 159 7.41 8.62 -7.06
C SER A 159 8.91 8.34 -7.12
N GLU A 160 9.59 8.29 -5.97
CA GLU A 160 11.01 7.88 -5.89
C GLU A 160 11.26 6.49 -6.54
N MET A 161 10.29 5.56 -6.44
CA MET A 161 10.39 4.25 -7.10
C MET A 161 10.36 4.38 -8.62
N MET A 162 9.52 5.27 -9.15
CA MET A 162 9.40 5.55 -10.58
C MET A 162 10.66 6.27 -11.09
N ASP A 163 11.19 7.23 -10.35
CA ASP A 163 12.42 7.95 -10.68
C ASP A 163 13.58 6.95 -10.82
N GLY A 164 13.77 6.05 -9.86
CA GLY A 164 14.75 4.98 -9.93
C GLY A 164 14.51 3.97 -11.08
N MET A 165 13.27 3.78 -11.54
CA MET A 165 12.97 3.00 -12.73
C MET A 165 13.39 3.75 -14.00
N ILE A 166 13.05 5.02 -14.13
CA ILE A 166 13.42 5.88 -15.26
C ILE A 166 14.93 6.00 -15.40
N GLU A 167 15.66 6.12 -14.30
CA GLU A 167 17.14 6.14 -14.32
C GLU A 167 17.73 4.85 -14.92
N ARG A 168 17.10 3.68 -14.68
CA ARG A 168 17.60 2.38 -15.17
C ARG A 168 17.22 2.09 -16.62
N VAL A 169 16.00 2.45 -17.05
CA VAL A 169 15.44 2.01 -18.33
C VAL A 169 15.06 3.15 -19.27
N GLY A 170 15.23 4.40 -18.84
CA GLY A 170 14.83 5.59 -19.59
C GLY A 170 13.36 5.94 -19.45
N ASP A 171 12.92 6.99 -20.13
CA ASP A 171 11.52 7.44 -20.13
C ASP A 171 10.62 6.41 -20.81
N ILE A 172 9.75 5.80 -20.01
CA ILE A 172 8.77 4.80 -20.46
C ILE A 172 7.41 5.42 -20.81
N SER A 173 7.22 6.71 -20.57
CA SER A 173 5.93 7.38 -20.72
C SER A 173 5.37 7.29 -22.14
N GLN A 174 6.25 7.35 -23.15
CA GLN A 174 5.88 7.29 -24.56
C GLN A 174 5.23 5.95 -24.98
N ALA A 175 5.47 4.87 -24.22
CA ALA A 175 4.86 3.58 -24.45
C ALA A 175 3.41 3.48 -23.89
N PHE A 176 3.00 4.43 -23.05
CA PHE A 176 1.68 4.42 -22.44
C PHE A 176 0.60 5.02 -23.36
N PRO A 177 -0.66 4.58 -23.23
CA PRO A 177 -1.75 5.08 -24.07
C PRO A 177 -1.92 6.60 -24.05
N ARG A 178 -1.76 7.23 -22.87
CA ARG A 178 -1.84 8.69 -22.71
C ARG A 178 -0.48 9.40 -22.71
N LYS A 179 0.60 8.68 -23.01
CA LYS A 179 1.97 9.20 -23.10
C LYS A 179 2.41 10.03 -21.90
N ARG A 180 1.99 9.62 -20.71
CA ARG A 180 2.31 10.31 -19.46
C ARG A 180 2.45 9.34 -18.29
N ILE A 181 3.10 9.82 -17.24
CA ILE A 181 3.10 9.25 -15.89
C ILE A 181 2.04 10.00 -15.09
N GLY A 182 1.25 9.30 -14.29
CA GLY A 182 0.24 9.89 -13.41
C GLY A 182 0.85 10.69 -12.26
N LEU A 183 0.08 11.57 -11.67
CA LEU A 183 0.44 12.30 -10.47
C LEU A 183 -0.25 11.68 -9.25
N PRO A 184 0.38 11.63 -8.06
CA PRO A 184 -0.18 11.01 -6.85
C PRO A 184 -1.59 11.49 -6.51
N GLU A 185 -1.88 12.78 -6.67
CA GLU A 185 -3.18 13.40 -6.36
C GLU A 185 -4.33 12.82 -7.21
N GLN A 186 -4.00 12.19 -8.34
CA GLN A 186 -5.00 11.55 -9.19
C GLN A 186 -5.53 10.23 -8.60
N MET A 187 -4.93 9.73 -7.51
CA MET A 187 -5.42 8.57 -6.76
C MET A 187 -6.39 8.95 -5.63
N ASP A 188 -6.39 10.21 -5.19
CA ASP A 188 -7.10 10.67 -3.99
C ASP A 188 -8.59 10.36 -4.04
N SER A 189 -9.24 10.64 -5.16
CA SER A 189 -10.69 10.41 -5.31
C SER A 189 -11.07 8.93 -5.11
N THR A 190 -10.26 8.01 -5.60
CA THR A 190 -10.51 6.56 -5.44
C THR A 190 -10.20 6.13 -4.00
N LEU A 191 -9.13 6.63 -3.41
CA LEU A 191 -8.80 6.33 -2.02
C LEU A 191 -9.90 6.84 -1.09
N LEU A 192 -10.32 8.09 -1.24
CA LEU A 192 -11.40 8.69 -0.47
C LEU A 192 -12.73 7.94 -0.66
N PHE A 193 -13.05 7.49 -1.88
CA PHE A 193 -14.20 6.62 -2.13
C PHE A 193 -14.13 5.33 -1.32
N LEU A 194 -13.00 4.63 -1.31
CA LEU A 194 -12.86 3.35 -0.60
C LEU A 194 -12.87 3.48 0.92
N VAL A 195 -12.42 4.61 1.47
CA VAL A 195 -12.42 4.86 2.92
C VAL A 195 -13.68 5.59 3.41
N SER A 196 -14.54 6.04 2.50
CA SER A 196 -15.78 6.74 2.84
C SER A 196 -16.74 5.82 3.60
N PRO A 197 -17.40 6.30 4.67
CA PRO A 197 -18.53 5.61 5.28
C PRO A 197 -19.65 5.27 4.29
N SER A 198 -19.85 6.08 3.25
CA SER A 198 -20.86 5.87 2.21
C SER A 198 -20.56 4.68 1.30
N SER A 199 -19.36 4.13 1.35
CA SER A 199 -18.92 2.96 0.57
C SER A 199 -19.00 1.66 1.38
N GLU A 200 -19.91 1.57 2.34
CA GLU A 200 -20.05 0.44 3.29
C GLU A 200 -20.18 -0.93 2.59
N CYS A 201 -20.84 -0.98 1.44
CA CYS A 201 -21.02 -2.23 0.68
C CYS A 201 -19.83 -2.57 -0.24
N VAL A 202 -18.77 -1.74 -0.26
CA VAL A 202 -17.60 -1.96 -1.13
C VAL A 202 -16.51 -2.66 -0.36
N THR A 203 -16.35 -3.97 -0.59
CA THR A 203 -15.30 -4.77 0.03
C THR A 203 -14.83 -5.88 -0.93
N GLY A 204 -13.58 -6.30 -0.81
CA GLY A 204 -12.98 -7.34 -1.65
C GLY A 204 -12.68 -6.92 -3.09
N THR A 205 -12.73 -5.63 -3.40
CA THR A 205 -12.43 -5.14 -4.75
C THR A 205 -10.99 -4.66 -4.90
N CYS A 206 -10.48 -4.72 -6.13
CA CYS A 206 -9.23 -4.07 -6.51
C CYS A 206 -9.49 -3.11 -7.68
N ILE A 207 -9.36 -1.82 -7.43
CA ILE A 207 -9.59 -0.79 -8.45
C ILE A 207 -8.26 -0.46 -9.13
N LYS A 208 -8.22 -0.61 -10.46
CA LYS A 208 -7.07 -0.19 -11.28
C LYS A 208 -7.15 1.31 -11.54
N ILE A 209 -6.09 2.03 -11.19
CA ILE A 209 -5.91 3.44 -11.51
C ILE A 209 -4.64 3.53 -12.36
N ASP A 210 -4.78 3.36 -13.67
CA ASP A 210 -3.63 3.10 -14.54
C ASP A 210 -3.66 3.84 -15.87
N ASP A 211 -4.57 4.77 -16.07
CA ASP A 211 -4.66 5.56 -17.32
C ASP A 211 -4.73 4.71 -18.61
N GLY A 212 -5.19 3.44 -18.47
CA GLY A 212 -5.24 2.48 -19.57
C GLY A 212 -3.91 1.71 -19.80
N GLN A 213 -2.93 1.84 -18.93
CA GLN A 213 -1.60 1.23 -19.10
C GLN A 213 -1.61 -0.30 -18.97
N GLY A 214 -2.52 -0.84 -18.16
CA GLY A 214 -2.64 -2.28 -17.93
C GLY A 214 -3.59 -2.99 -18.88
N SER A 215 -3.46 -4.34 -18.96
CA SER A 215 -4.44 -5.19 -19.63
C SER A 215 -5.79 -5.16 -18.90
N ARG A 216 -6.86 -5.36 -19.65
CA ARG A 216 -8.24 -5.40 -19.13
C ARG A 216 -8.75 -6.82 -19.03
#